data_09174eef1e96fce58c76a4bbce94bd1b
#
_entry.id   09174eef1e96fce58c76a4bbce94bd1b
#
_cell.length_a   1.000
_cell.length_b   1.000
_cell.length_c   1.000
_cell.angle_alpha   90.00
_cell.angle_beta   90.00
_cell.angle_gamma   90.00
#
_symmetry.space_group_name_H-M   'P 1'
#
loop_
_entity.id
_entity.type
_entity.pdbx_description
1 polymer ?
#
loop_
_entity_poly.entity_id
_entity_poly.type
_entity_poly.pdbx_seq_one_letter_code
_entity_poly.pdbx_strand_id
1 'polypeptide(L)' 'MQLSEAVRRRIINLTDERNITLHRLSLESGISYSTLSSFINGKSQSPKLVTLLHICEGLGIELNEFFTDNLFKDVEED' A
#
# COMPACT_ATOMS: atom_id res chain seq x y z
N MET A 1 14.61 -6.43 -2.55
CA MET A 1 14.06 -5.21 -3.19
C MET A 1 13.98 -4.08 -2.19
N GLN A 2 13.83 -2.87 -2.65
CA GLN A 2 13.73 -1.72 -1.78
C GLN A 2 12.38 -1.72 -1.04
N LEU A 3 12.38 -1.16 0.16
CA LEU A 3 11.21 -1.19 1.04
C LEU A 3 9.98 -0.54 0.39
N SER A 4 10.15 0.62 -0.24
CA SER A 4 9.01 1.31 -0.85
C SER A 4 8.42 0.50 -2.00
N GLU A 5 9.24 -0.21 -2.75
CA GLU A 5 8.73 -1.08 -3.81
C GLU A 5 7.95 -2.27 -3.24
N ALA A 6 8.44 -2.84 -2.14
CA ALA A 6 7.71 -3.92 -1.48
C ALA A 6 6.33 -3.45 -1.01
N VAL A 7 6.26 -2.25 -0.43
CA VAL A 7 4.98 -1.68 0.01
C VAL A 7 4.06 -1.45 -1.19
N ARG A 8 4.57 -0.90 -2.29
CA ARG A 8 3.76 -0.69 -3.50
C ARG A 8 3.18 -2.00 -4.01
N ARG A 9 4.02 -3.02 -4.14
CA ARG A 9 3.58 -4.33 -4.65
C ARG A 9 2.56 -4.96 -3.72
N ARG A 10 2.75 -4.81 -2.42
CA ARG A 10 1.79 -5.36 -1.45
C ARG A 10 0.41 -4.73 -1.62
N ILE A 11 0.36 -3.40 -1.79
CA ILE A 11 -0.91 -2.71 -2.02
C ILE A 11 -1.56 -3.19 -3.32
N ILE A 12 -0.78 -3.28 -4.40
CA ILE A 12 -1.29 -3.74 -5.68
C ILE A 12 -1.85 -5.16 -5.56
N ASN A 13 -1.10 -6.06 -4.92
CA ASN A 13 -1.54 -7.44 -4.77
C ASN A 13 -2.82 -7.54 -3.95
N LEU A 14 -2.93 -6.75 -2.87
CA LEU A 14 -4.11 -6.77 -2.03
C LEU A 14 -5.34 -6.22 -2.74
N THR A 15 -5.18 -5.16 -3.54
CA THR A 15 -6.31 -4.64 -4.32
C THR A 15 -6.73 -5.63 -5.40
N ASP A 16 -5.76 -6.28 -6.05
CA ASP A 16 -6.06 -7.29 -7.07
C ASP A 16 -6.81 -8.47 -6.46
N GLU A 17 -6.36 -8.97 -5.33
CA GLU A 17 -7.01 -10.08 -4.65
C GLU A 17 -8.47 -9.77 -4.30
N ARG A 18 -8.76 -8.50 -4.00
CA ARG A 18 -10.09 -8.06 -3.59
C ARG A 18 -10.93 -7.56 -4.75
N ASN A 19 -10.38 -7.57 -5.96
CA ASN A 19 -11.07 -7.05 -7.14
C ASN A 19 -11.58 -5.62 -6.95
N ILE A 20 -10.77 -4.78 -6.32
CA ILE A 20 -11.10 -3.36 -6.17
C ILE A 20 -10.11 -2.52 -6.95
N THR A 21 -10.55 -1.35 -7.37
CA THR A 21 -9.69 -0.41 -8.06
C THR A 21 -8.93 0.44 -7.05
N LEU A 22 -7.88 1.09 -7.51
CA LEU A 22 -7.15 2.05 -6.69
C LEU A 22 -8.06 3.20 -6.28
N HIS A 23 -8.97 3.60 -7.17
CA HIS A 23 -9.93 4.66 -6.87
C HIS A 23 -10.84 4.25 -5.71
N ARG A 24 -11.33 3.01 -5.73
CA ARG A 24 -12.16 2.49 -4.63
C ARG A 24 -11.36 2.47 -3.33
N LEU A 25 -10.10 2.05 -3.38
CA LEU A 25 -9.28 2.06 -2.18
C LEU A 25 -9.11 3.47 -1.63
N SER A 26 -8.98 4.47 -2.50
CA SER A 26 -8.87 5.86 -2.03
C SER A 26 -10.11 6.28 -1.25
N LEU A 27 -11.29 5.89 -1.73
CA LEU A 27 -12.54 6.20 -1.04
C LEU A 27 -12.64 5.47 0.31
N GLU A 28 -12.30 4.20 0.34
CA GLU A 28 -12.41 3.39 1.56
C GLU A 28 -11.37 3.79 2.60
N SER A 29 -10.22 4.29 2.19
CA SER A 29 -9.14 4.66 3.11
C SER A 29 -9.15 6.13 3.51
N GLY A 30 -9.96 6.95 2.83
CA GLY A 30 -9.98 8.39 3.09
C GLY A 30 -8.74 9.11 2.60
N ILE A 31 -8.01 8.53 1.67
CA ILE A 31 -6.80 9.11 1.08
C ILE A 31 -7.16 9.57 -0.33
N SER A 32 -6.65 10.73 -0.75
CA SER A 32 -6.95 11.21 -2.10
C SER A 32 -6.40 10.25 -3.15
N TYR A 33 -7.13 10.11 -4.24
CA TYR A 33 -6.69 9.26 -5.34
C TYR A 33 -5.33 9.70 -5.87
N SER A 34 -5.09 11.01 -5.97
CA SER A 34 -3.81 11.51 -6.49
C SER A 34 -2.64 11.11 -5.58
N THR A 35 -2.84 11.10 -4.27
CA THR A 35 -1.80 10.66 -3.33
C THR A 35 -1.48 9.18 -3.53
N LEU A 36 -2.51 8.34 -3.58
CA LEU A 36 -2.31 6.90 -3.82
C LEU A 36 -1.69 6.64 -5.18
N SER A 37 -2.19 7.30 -6.21
CA SER A 37 -1.70 7.12 -7.57
C SER A 37 -0.23 7.53 -7.68
N SER A 38 0.15 8.65 -7.07
CA SER A 38 1.55 9.09 -7.08
C SER A 38 2.46 8.06 -6.44
N PHE A 39 2.04 7.48 -5.31
CA PHE A 39 2.83 6.46 -4.65
C PHE A 39 2.92 5.20 -5.50
N ILE A 40 1.80 4.71 -6.02
CA ILE A 40 1.77 3.48 -6.80
C ILE A 40 2.57 3.63 -8.09
N ASN A 41 2.58 4.81 -8.69
CA ASN A 41 3.33 5.07 -9.92
C ASN A 41 4.80 5.43 -9.66
N GLY A 42 5.24 5.37 -8.40
CA GLY A 42 6.64 5.62 -8.06
C GLY A 42 7.04 7.09 -8.07
N LYS A 43 6.07 8.02 -8.11
CA LYS A 43 6.37 9.45 -8.13
C LYS A 43 6.63 10.01 -6.74
N SER A 44 6.18 9.33 -5.70
CA SER A 44 6.52 9.66 -4.32
C SER A 44 7.20 8.45 -3.70
N GLN A 45 7.98 8.68 -2.65
CA GLN A 45 8.80 7.60 -2.09
C GLN A 45 7.95 6.55 -1.39
N SER A 46 7.57 6.78 -0.17
CA SER A 46 6.77 5.81 0.57
C SER A 46 5.73 6.54 1.40
N PRO A 47 4.60 5.91 1.70
CA PRO A 47 3.59 6.55 2.53
C PRO A 47 4.10 6.67 3.95
N LYS A 48 3.58 7.65 4.67
CA LYS A 48 3.80 7.73 6.11
C LYS A 48 3.12 6.54 6.78
N LEU A 49 3.59 6.20 7.98
CA LEU A 49 2.99 5.08 8.72
C LEU A 49 1.48 5.29 8.96
N VAL A 50 1.07 6.51 9.27
CA VAL A 50 -0.35 6.79 9.47
C VAL A 50 -1.14 6.61 8.17
N THR A 51 -0.55 6.97 7.04
CA THR A 51 -1.19 6.76 5.74
C THR A 51 -1.34 5.26 5.47
N LEU A 52 -0.30 4.49 5.80
CA LEU A 52 -0.36 3.05 5.64
C LEU A 52 -1.44 2.42 6.53
N LEU A 53 -1.59 2.94 7.73
CA LEU A 53 -2.67 2.49 8.62
C LEU A 53 -4.04 2.71 7.96
N HIS A 54 -4.25 3.89 7.36
CA HIS A 54 -5.50 4.18 6.67
C HIS A 54 -5.73 3.26 5.48
N ILE A 55 -4.65 2.93 4.74
CA ILE A 55 -4.75 1.97 3.63
C ILE A 55 -5.19 0.60 4.15
N CYS A 56 -4.59 0.15 5.25
CA CYS A 56 -4.97 -1.13 5.86
C CYS A 56 -6.43 -1.12 6.30
N GLU A 57 -6.88 -0.03 6.90
CA GLU A 57 -8.28 0.11 7.29
C GLU A 57 -9.20 0.01 6.08
N GLY A 58 -8.82 0.66 4.99
CA GLY A 58 -9.58 0.59 3.74
C GLY A 58 -9.60 -0.80 3.13
N LEU A 59 -8.58 -1.59 3.38
CA LEU A 59 -8.47 -2.97 2.91
C LEU A 59 -9.10 -3.97 3.90
N GLY A 60 -9.42 -3.52 5.11
CA GLY A 60 -9.99 -4.39 6.13
C GLY A 60 -8.99 -5.35 6.74
N ILE A 61 -7.73 -4.94 6.85
CA ILE A 61 -6.67 -5.78 7.42
C ILE A 61 -5.94 -5.02 8.52
N GLU A 62 -5.22 -5.78 9.35
CA GLU A 62 -4.35 -5.21 10.39
C GLU A 62 -2.99 -4.86 9.80
N LEU A 63 -2.25 -3.97 10.46
CA LEU A 63 -0.90 -3.61 10.02
C LEU A 63 0.04 -4.82 9.98
N ASN A 64 -0.03 -5.69 11.00
CA ASN A 64 0.83 -6.87 11.01
C ASN A 64 0.50 -7.80 9.85
N GLU A 65 -0.76 -7.89 9.49
CA GLU A 65 -1.20 -8.70 8.35
C GLU A 65 -0.63 -8.15 7.03
N PHE A 66 -0.60 -6.82 6.91
CA PHE A 66 -0.03 -6.17 5.73
C PHE A 66 1.43 -6.59 5.54
N PHE A 67 2.21 -6.63 6.61
CA PHE A 67 3.63 -6.93 6.53
C PHE A 67 3.97 -8.42 6.58
N THR A 68 2.99 -9.28 6.74
CA THR A 68 3.19 -10.73 6.72
C THR A 68 3.12 -11.22 5.28
N ASP A 69 4.22 -11.05 4.54
CA ASP A 69 4.31 -11.44 3.13
C ASP A 69 5.78 -11.59 2.77
N ASN A 70 6.08 -12.48 1.83
CA ASN A 70 7.44 -12.71 1.38
C ASN A 70 8.08 -11.47 0.76
N LEU A 71 7.28 -10.51 0.28
CA LEU A 71 7.80 -9.25 -0.26
C LEU A 71 8.68 -8.50 0.73
N PHE A 72 8.44 -8.69 2.04
CA PHE A 72 9.16 -7.94 3.07
C PHE A 72 10.37 -8.67 3.61
N LYS A 73 10.69 -9.85 3.07
CA LYS A 73 11.92 -10.54 3.42
C LYS A 73 13.08 -9.86 2.70
N ASP A 74 14.15 -9.57 3.44
CA ASP A 74 15.38 -9.01 2.87
C ASP A 74 15.16 -7.69 2.14
N VAL A 75 14.24 -6.86 2.67
CA VAL A 75 14.06 -5.52 2.10
C VAL A 75 15.24 -4.63 2.47
N GLU A 76 15.53 -3.71 1.56
CA GLU A 76 16.63 -2.79 1.70
C GLU A 76 16.10 -1.37 1.85
N GLU A 77 16.90 -0.53 2.45
CA GLU A 77 16.60 0.90 2.57
C GLU A 77 16.59 1.54 1.18
N ASP A 78 15.62 2.42 0.96
CA ASP A 78 15.53 3.16 -0.30
C ASP A 78 16.66 4.17 -0.48
#